data_0ed64cf50645471365c8f5a95a3e0a6f
#
_entry.id   0ed64cf50645471365c8f5a95a3e0a6f
#
_cell.length_a   1.000
_cell.length_b   1.000
_cell.length_c   1.000
_cell.angle_alpha   90.00
_cell.angle_beta   90.00
_cell.angle_gamma   90.00
#
_symmetry.space_group_name_H-M   'P 1'
#
loop_
_entity.id
_entity.type
_entity.pdbx_description
1 polymer ?
#
loop_
_entity_poly.entity_id
_entity_poly.type
_entity_poly.pdbx_seq_one_letter_code
_entity_poly.pdbx_strand_id
1 'polypeptide(L)'
;MRKIIDNTRLIYKCCYMYYIERKNQMEICKTLGLSRTSVSRMLELGRKNGIVEINVNNPDQFDYGKVEQQLQKKYHLKEVIVVDYEPLDSKDQQRERLSEAAFIYLTSILRDGDCVGVTMGRTLHNIAQIAKEYDFEKQNLLFVPMYGGISQKRTHKEDVQSNRIAVEFAEKFGGDYVQFLAPAVFSSEKVKQIFLNEETV
;
A
#
# COMPACT_ATOMS: atom_id res chain seq x y z
N MET A 1 -7.28 19.17 48.49
CA MET A 1 -7.84 18.39 47.36
C MET A 1 -6.86 17.26 47.04
N ARG A 2 -7.14 16.01 47.47
CA ARG A 2 -6.28 14.85 47.20
C ARG A 2 -6.27 14.62 45.66
N LYS A 3 -5.09 14.58 45.06
CA LYS A 3 -4.91 14.28 43.63
C LYS A 3 -5.42 12.85 43.37
N ILE A 4 -6.66 12.71 42.93
CA ILE A 4 -7.33 11.43 42.60
C ILE A 4 -6.56 10.68 41.48
N ILE A 5 -5.60 11.33 40.85
CA ILE A 5 -4.89 10.87 39.64
C ILE A 5 -3.70 9.93 39.97
N ASP A 6 -3.20 9.92 41.20
CA ASP A 6 -2.08 9.07 41.61
C ASP A 6 -2.50 7.75 42.28
N ASN A 7 -3.77 7.40 42.24
CA ASN A 7 -4.25 6.14 42.77
C ASN A 7 -4.12 5.01 41.75
N THR A 8 -3.00 4.31 41.80
CA THR A 8 -2.68 3.16 40.92
C THR A 8 -3.82 2.13 40.91
N ARG A 9 -4.52 1.93 42.04
CA ARG A 9 -5.66 1.01 42.08
C ARG A 9 -6.85 1.50 41.28
N LEU A 10 -7.08 2.79 41.19
CA LEU A 10 -8.17 3.37 40.40
C LEU A 10 -7.82 3.33 38.92
N ILE A 11 -6.55 3.58 38.55
CA ILE A 11 -6.04 3.43 37.22
C ILE A 11 -6.21 1.98 36.73
N TYR A 12 -5.78 1.01 37.56
CA TYR A 12 -5.95 -0.42 37.27
C TYR A 12 -7.43 -0.76 37.05
N LYS A 13 -8.32 -0.35 37.92
CA LYS A 13 -9.76 -0.62 37.80
C LYS A 13 -10.36 -0.02 36.55
N CYS A 14 -9.96 1.19 36.20
CA CYS A 14 -10.39 1.84 34.95
C CYS A 14 -9.92 1.06 33.72
N CYS A 15 -8.65 0.65 33.69
CA CYS A 15 -8.08 -0.17 32.64
C CYS A 15 -8.75 -1.54 32.54
N TYR A 16 -8.98 -2.21 33.67
CA TYR A 16 -9.65 -3.50 33.68
C TYR A 16 -11.06 -3.43 33.07
N MET A 17 -11.84 -2.44 33.47
CA MET A 17 -13.18 -2.23 32.90
C MET A 17 -13.15 -1.97 31.40
N TYR A 18 -12.14 -1.25 30.91
CA TYR A 18 -12.03 -0.91 29.50
C TYR A 18 -11.53 -2.10 28.66
N TYR A 19 -10.39 -2.70 29.05
CA TYR A 19 -9.72 -3.71 28.24
C TYR A 19 -10.26 -5.14 28.44
N ILE A 20 -10.69 -5.48 29.65
CA ILE A 20 -11.16 -6.83 29.98
C ILE A 20 -12.68 -6.92 29.95
N GLU A 21 -13.38 -6.01 30.63
CA GLU A 21 -14.85 -5.99 30.63
C GLU A 21 -15.45 -5.34 29.39
N ARG A 22 -14.61 -4.79 28.49
CA ARG A 22 -15.01 -4.13 27.23
C ARG A 22 -16.04 -3.00 27.38
N LYS A 23 -16.07 -2.35 28.54
CA LYS A 23 -16.92 -1.21 28.80
C LYS A 23 -16.42 0.02 28.03
N ASN A 24 -17.32 0.78 27.46
CA ASN A 24 -16.95 2.06 26.86
C ASN A 24 -16.65 3.13 27.95
N GLN A 25 -16.01 4.22 27.55
CA GLN A 25 -15.60 5.27 28.51
C GLN A 25 -16.79 5.90 29.25
N MET A 26 -17.96 6.01 28.62
CA MET A 26 -19.17 6.58 29.24
C MET A 26 -19.72 5.68 30.34
N GLU A 27 -19.68 4.38 30.14
CA GLU A 27 -20.09 3.40 31.16
C GLU A 27 -19.13 3.42 32.35
N ILE A 28 -17.83 3.54 32.09
CA ILE A 28 -16.80 3.68 33.14
C ILE A 28 -17.02 4.97 33.93
N CYS A 29 -17.32 6.08 33.26
CA CYS A 29 -17.66 7.34 33.92
C CYS A 29 -18.82 7.18 34.89
N LYS A 30 -19.91 6.54 34.48
CA LYS A 30 -21.09 6.29 35.30
C LYS A 30 -20.77 5.37 36.49
N THR A 31 -20.02 4.30 36.25
CA THR A 31 -19.71 3.31 37.28
C THR A 31 -18.74 3.84 38.34
N LEU A 32 -17.76 4.64 37.94
CA LEU A 32 -16.72 5.15 38.84
C LEU A 32 -16.99 6.58 39.35
N GLY A 33 -18.03 7.24 38.88
CA GLY A 33 -18.31 8.62 39.25
C GLY A 33 -17.25 9.61 38.74
N LEU A 34 -16.64 9.33 37.55
CA LEU A 34 -15.53 10.10 36.99
C LEU A 34 -15.97 10.87 35.75
N SER A 35 -15.26 11.98 35.46
CA SER A 35 -15.41 12.67 34.20
C SER A 35 -14.76 11.88 33.05
N ARG A 36 -15.22 12.09 31.79
CA ARG A 36 -14.64 11.47 30.62
C ARG A 36 -13.15 11.78 30.44
N THR A 37 -12.76 13.01 30.74
CA THR A 37 -11.36 13.45 30.72
C THR A 37 -10.51 12.71 31.74
N SER A 38 -11.05 12.44 32.94
CA SER A 38 -10.37 11.64 33.98
C SER A 38 -10.20 10.20 33.54
N VAL A 39 -11.23 9.57 32.95
CA VAL A 39 -11.17 8.20 32.45
C VAL A 39 -10.13 8.09 31.32
N SER A 40 -10.17 8.99 30.33
CA SER A 40 -9.20 9.00 29.23
C SER A 40 -7.75 9.12 29.74
N ARG A 41 -7.50 10.03 30.69
CA ARG A 41 -6.19 10.21 31.32
C ARG A 41 -5.73 8.97 32.11
N MET A 42 -6.64 8.29 32.79
CA MET A 42 -6.32 7.05 33.53
C MET A 42 -5.95 5.91 32.60
N LEU A 43 -6.63 5.77 31.46
CA LEU A 43 -6.29 4.78 30.45
C LEU A 43 -4.89 5.05 29.84
N GLU A 44 -4.57 6.32 29.59
CA GLU A 44 -3.24 6.73 29.12
C GLU A 44 -2.15 6.43 30.18
N LEU A 45 -2.39 6.79 31.44
CA LEU A 45 -1.47 6.49 32.54
C LEU A 45 -1.30 4.98 32.75
N GLY A 46 -2.36 4.19 32.57
CA GLY A 46 -2.30 2.73 32.63
C GLY A 46 -1.33 2.14 31.63
N ARG A 47 -1.33 2.64 30.39
CA ARG A 47 -0.35 2.26 29.35
C ARG A 47 1.05 2.76 29.67
N LYS A 48 1.18 4.04 30.05
CA LYS A 48 2.47 4.65 30.37
C LYS A 48 3.18 3.98 31.56
N ASN A 49 2.42 3.53 32.55
CA ASN A 49 2.95 2.92 33.77
C ASN A 49 3.07 1.38 33.67
N GLY A 50 2.87 0.78 32.49
CA GLY A 50 2.98 -0.66 32.29
C GLY A 50 1.88 -1.50 32.96
N ILE A 51 0.76 -0.86 33.42
CA ILE A 51 -0.42 -1.58 33.95
C ILE A 51 -1.16 -2.30 32.81
N VAL A 52 -1.06 -1.75 31.61
CA VAL A 52 -1.60 -2.31 30.36
C VAL A 52 -0.48 -2.44 29.35
N GLU A 53 -0.26 -3.67 28.93
CA GLU A 53 0.61 -3.98 27.80
C GLU A 53 -0.26 -4.42 26.62
N ILE A 54 -0.06 -3.79 25.46
CA ILE A 54 -0.78 -4.12 24.25
C ILE A 54 0.23 -4.72 23.27
N ASN A 55 0.06 -6.01 23.00
CA ASN A 55 0.80 -6.70 21.94
C ASN A 55 -0.11 -6.81 20.71
N VAL A 56 0.35 -6.28 19.59
CA VAL A 56 -0.27 -6.49 18.29
C VAL A 56 0.59 -7.53 17.59
N ASN A 57 0.06 -8.74 17.52
CA ASN A 57 0.73 -9.83 16.80
C ASN A 57 0.44 -9.67 15.31
N ASN A 58 1.50 -9.65 14.50
CA ASN A 58 1.34 -9.81 13.07
C ASN A 58 0.95 -11.29 12.79
N PRO A 59 -0.15 -11.56 12.09
CA PRO A 59 -0.56 -12.92 11.75
C PRO A 59 0.45 -13.62 10.81
N ASP A 60 1.24 -12.85 10.07
CA ASP A 60 2.31 -13.39 9.23
C ASP A 60 3.52 -13.78 10.09
N GLN A 61 4.10 -14.95 9.80
CA GLN A 61 5.23 -15.52 10.58
C GLN A 61 6.48 -14.62 10.58
N PHE A 62 6.56 -13.65 9.68
CA PHE A 62 7.68 -12.73 9.52
C PHE A 62 7.25 -11.30 9.88
N ASP A 63 7.74 -10.82 11.02
CA ASP A 63 7.43 -9.46 11.50
C ASP A 63 8.38 -8.42 10.88
N TYR A 64 8.09 -8.02 9.66
CA TYR A 64 8.79 -6.92 8.99
C TYR A 64 8.23 -5.53 9.35
N GLY A 65 7.19 -5.44 10.14
CA GLY A 65 6.52 -4.19 10.47
C GLY A 65 7.44 -3.13 11.07
N LYS A 66 8.47 -3.53 11.83
CA LYS A 66 9.48 -2.59 12.34
C LYS A 66 10.38 -2.04 11.22
N VAL A 67 10.77 -2.89 10.28
CA VAL A 67 11.60 -2.50 9.12
C VAL A 67 10.80 -1.58 8.21
N GLU A 68 9.56 -1.91 7.93
CA GLU A 68 8.62 -1.10 7.14
C GLU A 68 8.45 0.28 7.73
N GLN A 69 8.17 0.39 9.05
CA GLN A 69 8.06 1.67 9.73
C GLN A 69 9.36 2.49 9.71
N GLN A 70 10.52 1.84 9.83
CA GLN A 70 11.81 2.54 9.74
C GLN A 70 12.03 3.10 8.33
N LEU A 71 11.70 2.33 7.30
CA LEU A 71 11.81 2.76 5.90
C LEU A 71 10.81 3.89 5.59
N GLN A 72 9.56 3.76 6.03
CA GLN A 72 8.54 4.80 5.89
C GLN A 72 9.02 6.13 6.50
N LYS A 73 9.53 6.10 7.72
CA LYS A 73 10.06 7.30 8.40
C LYS A 73 11.29 7.88 7.71
N LYS A 74 12.24 7.03 7.34
CA LYS A 74 13.50 7.45 6.75
C LYS A 74 13.33 8.10 5.38
N TYR A 75 12.42 7.57 4.57
CA TYR A 75 12.21 8.00 3.18
C TYR A 75 10.92 8.79 2.98
N HIS A 76 10.18 9.09 4.06
CA HIS A 76 8.89 9.79 4.02
C HIS A 76 7.87 9.12 3.10
N LEU A 77 7.84 7.79 3.12
CA LEU A 77 6.90 6.99 2.34
C LEU A 77 5.59 6.80 3.11
N LYS A 78 4.48 6.76 2.39
CA LYS A 78 3.15 6.50 2.98
C LYS A 78 2.99 5.03 3.37
N GLU A 79 3.50 4.14 2.53
CA GLU A 79 3.44 2.70 2.72
C GLU A 79 4.74 2.06 2.26
N VAL A 80 5.16 1.02 2.97
CA VAL A 80 6.25 0.12 2.61
C VAL A 80 5.79 -1.29 2.93
N ILE A 81 5.94 -2.18 1.99
CA ILE A 81 5.64 -3.60 2.13
C ILE A 81 6.95 -4.37 1.90
N VAL A 82 7.41 -5.05 2.93
CA VAL A 82 8.57 -5.93 2.84
C VAL A 82 8.10 -7.35 2.60
N VAL A 83 8.55 -7.93 1.51
CA VAL A 83 8.20 -9.29 1.08
C VAL A 83 9.34 -10.23 1.44
N ASP A 84 8.99 -11.33 2.08
CA ASP A 84 9.94 -12.39 2.37
C ASP A 84 10.26 -13.25 1.15
N TYR A 85 11.40 -13.93 1.20
CA TYR A 85 11.78 -14.93 0.21
C TYR A 85 12.46 -16.11 0.89
N GLU A 86 12.28 -17.29 0.33
CA GLU A 86 12.96 -18.47 0.78
C GLU A 86 14.45 -18.44 0.34
N PRO A 87 15.40 -18.93 1.16
CA PRO A 87 16.83 -18.92 0.82
C PRO A 87 17.18 -19.65 -0.49
N LEU A 88 16.31 -20.55 -0.93
CA LEU A 88 16.47 -21.32 -2.18
C LEU A 88 15.67 -20.76 -3.36
N ASP A 89 14.92 -19.68 -3.14
CA ASP A 89 14.14 -19.05 -4.22
C ASP A 89 15.04 -18.56 -5.34
N SER A 90 14.69 -18.92 -6.55
CA SER A 90 15.27 -18.32 -7.74
C SER A 90 14.89 -16.84 -7.85
N LYS A 91 15.63 -16.08 -8.65
CA LYS A 91 15.28 -14.66 -8.92
C LYS A 91 13.88 -14.47 -9.51
N ASP A 92 13.36 -15.47 -10.20
CA ASP A 92 12.03 -15.41 -10.78
C ASP A 92 10.95 -15.63 -9.72
N GLN A 93 11.14 -16.58 -8.80
CA GLN A 93 10.26 -16.77 -7.65
C GLN A 93 10.24 -15.56 -6.70
N GLN A 94 11.40 -14.94 -6.45
CA GLN A 94 11.46 -13.69 -5.68
C GLN A 94 10.66 -12.57 -6.33
N ARG A 95 10.73 -12.43 -7.67
CA ARG A 95 9.94 -11.44 -8.42
C ARG A 95 8.45 -11.75 -8.39
N GLU A 96 8.08 -13.02 -8.46
CA GLU A 96 6.70 -13.47 -8.38
C GLU A 96 6.06 -13.06 -7.05
N ARG A 97 6.70 -13.40 -5.93
CA ARG A 97 6.25 -12.98 -4.58
C ARG A 97 6.11 -11.45 -4.46
N LEU A 98 7.10 -10.71 -4.97
CA LEU A 98 7.05 -9.25 -4.98
C LEU A 98 5.89 -8.72 -5.83
N SER A 99 5.66 -9.34 -6.99
CA SER A 99 4.58 -8.94 -7.89
C SER A 99 3.20 -9.26 -7.31
N GLU A 100 3.08 -10.37 -6.58
CA GLU A 100 1.86 -10.75 -5.86
C GLU A 100 1.52 -9.73 -4.76
N ALA A 101 2.48 -9.39 -3.91
CA ALA A 101 2.30 -8.37 -2.88
C ALA A 101 1.94 -7.01 -3.49
N ALA A 102 2.59 -6.63 -4.59
CA ALA A 102 2.29 -5.41 -5.31
C ALA A 102 0.89 -5.43 -5.94
N PHE A 103 0.45 -6.57 -6.47
CA PHE A 103 -0.92 -6.74 -6.99
C PHE A 103 -1.95 -6.56 -5.89
N ILE A 104 -1.80 -7.24 -4.75
CA ILE A 104 -2.69 -7.12 -3.59
C ILE A 104 -2.75 -5.65 -3.12
N TYR A 105 -1.61 -4.99 -3.03
CA TYR A 105 -1.57 -3.57 -2.66
C TYR A 105 -2.28 -2.69 -3.67
N LEU A 106 -2.02 -2.86 -4.97
CA LEU A 106 -2.67 -2.09 -6.03
C LEU A 106 -4.19 -2.23 -5.98
N THR A 107 -4.72 -3.45 -5.85
CA THR A 107 -6.16 -3.67 -5.74
C THR A 107 -6.79 -3.02 -4.52
N SER A 108 -6.02 -2.81 -3.45
CA SER A 108 -6.48 -2.16 -2.23
C SER A 108 -6.58 -0.64 -2.33
N ILE A 109 -5.80 -0.02 -3.22
CA ILE A 109 -5.71 1.44 -3.33
C ILE A 109 -6.39 2.01 -4.57
N LEU A 110 -6.52 1.23 -5.65
CA LEU A 110 -7.17 1.64 -6.89
C LEU A 110 -8.67 1.84 -6.65
N ARG A 111 -9.22 2.87 -7.26
CA ARG A 111 -10.65 3.24 -7.18
C ARG A 111 -11.24 3.32 -8.56
N ASP A 112 -12.54 3.08 -8.65
CA ASP A 112 -13.29 3.24 -9.88
C ASP A 112 -13.11 4.64 -10.47
N GLY A 113 -12.79 4.71 -11.75
CA GLY A 113 -12.50 5.95 -12.46
C GLY A 113 -11.07 6.47 -12.36
N ASP A 114 -10.15 5.78 -11.67
CA ASP A 114 -8.75 6.22 -11.59
C ASP A 114 -8.04 6.13 -12.95
N CYS A 115 -7.12 7.11 -13.18
CA CYS A 115 -6.18 7.09 -14.28
C CYS A 115 -4.80 6.63 -13.78
N VAL A 116 -4.32 5.51 -14.32
CA VAL A 116 -3.11 4.82 -13.85
C VAL A 116 -2.00 4.90 -14.89
N GLY A 117 -0.94 5.65 -14.59
CA GLY A 117 0.26 5.71 -15.44
C GLY A 117 1.13 4.46 -15.23
N VAL A 118 1.46 3.76 -16.32
CA VAL A 118 2.33 2.58 -16.29
C VAL A 118 3.62 2.81 -17.07
N THR A 119 4.73 2.34 -16.48
CA THR A 119 6.05 2.39 -17.13
C THR A 119 6.40 1.05 -17.75
N MET A 120 7.55 0.98 -18.41
CA MET A 120 8.11 -0.28 -18.87
C MET A 120 8.76 -1.06 -17.74
N GLY A 121 8.80 -2.37 -17.82
CA GLY A 121 9.61 -3.22 -16.94
C GLY A 121 8.98 -4.56 -16.61
N ARG A 122 9.84 -5.52 -16.27
CA ARG A 122 9.44 -6.90 -15.96
C ARG A 122 8.55 -7.00 -14.73
N THR A 123 8.76 -6.16 -13.72
CA THR A 123 7.94 -6.17 -12.51
C THR A 123 6.48 -5.84 -12.82
N LEU A 124 6.23 -4.76 -13.58
CA LEU A 124 4.87 -4.41 -13.98
C LEU A 124 4.23 -5.47 -14.89
N HIS A 125 4.98 -5.99 -15.85
CA HIS A 125 4.51 -7.11 -16.66
C HIS A 125 4.10 -8.30 -15.78
N ASN A 126 4.93 -8.70 -14.80
CA ASN A 126 4.61 -9.81 -13.90
C ASN A 126 3.36 -9.53 -13.05
N ILE A 127 3.15 -8.31 -12.56
CA ILE A 127 1.94 -7.93 -11.84
C ILE A 127 0.70 -8.16 -12.71
N ALA A 128 0.73 -7.78 -14.00
CA ALA A 128 -0.36 -8.03 -14.92
C ALA A 128 -0.60 -9.54 -15.17
N GLN A 129 0.47 -10.37 -15.15
CA GLN A 129 0.32 -11.82 -15.29
C GLN A 129 -0.34 -12.44 -14.05
N ILE A 130 0.05 -12.05 -12.84
CA ILE A 130 -0.52 -12.53 -11.58
C ILE A 130 -2.00 -12.19 -11.47
N ALA A 131 -2.43 -11.03 -11.94
CA ALA A 131 -3.84 -10.63 -11.96
C ALA A 131 -4.78 -11.64 -12.66
N LYS A 132 -4.25 -12.55 -13.49
CA LYS A 132 -5.03 -13.63 -14.14
C LYS A 132 -5.49 -14.70 -13.15
N GLU A 133 -4.78 -14.87 -12.06
CA GLU A 133 -4.99 -15.96 -11.10
C GLU A 133 -5.96 -15.54 -9.98
N TYR A 134 -6.25 -14.25 -9.87
CA TYR A 134 -7.12 -13.70 -8.84
C TYR A 134 -8.48 -13.29 -9.40
N ASP A 135 -9.53 -13.67 -8.68
CA ASP A 135 -10.89 -13.18 -8.90
C ASP A 135 -11.09 -11.93 -8.04
N PHE A 136 -11.23 -10.77 -8.66
CA PHE A 136 -11.47 -9.49 -8.01
C PHE A 136 -12.46 -8.67 -8.81
N GLU A 137 -13.14 -7.75 -8.13
CA GLU A 137 -14.09 -6.85 -8.76
C GLU A 137 -13.36 -5.89 -9.71
N LYS A 138 -13.67 -5.99 -11.01
CA LYS A 138 -13.07 -5.13 -12.03
C LYS A 138 -13.59 -3.71 -11.86
N GLN A 139 -12.66 -2.76 -11.97
CA GLN A 139 -12.92 -1.33 -11.86
C GLN A 139 -12.84 -0.67 -13.23
N ASN A 140 -13.57 0.44 -13.40
CA ASN A 140 -13.52 1.24 -14.62
C ASN A 140 -12.28 2.16 -14.58
N LEU A 141 -11.11 1.63 -14.93
CA LEU A 141 -9.82 2.29 -14.88
C LEU A 141 -9.37 2.75 -16.26
N LEU A 142 -8.52 3.79 -16.31
CA LEU A 142 -7.82 4.19 -17.53
C LEU A 142 -6.32 3.98 -17.36
N PHE A 143 -5.72 3.11 -18.17
CA PHE A 143 -4.28 2.86 -18.14
C PHE A 143 -3.57 3.65 -19.23
N VAL A 144 -2.56 4.42 -18.82
CA VAL A 144 -1.81 5.33 -19.68
C VAL A 144 -0.32 4.98 -19.67
N PRO A 145 0.31 4.68 -20.81
CA PRO A 145 1.74 4.45 -20.86
C PRO A 145 2.50 5.75 -20.61
N MET A 146 3.48 5.73 -19.68
CA MET A 146 4.31 6.89 -19.36
C MET A 146 5.54 7.04 -20.24
N TYR A 147 5.80 6.07 -21.12
CA TYR A 147 6.90 6.07 -22.09
C TYR A 147 6.38 5.72 -23.45
N GLY A 148 6.91 6.41 -24.46
CA GLY A 148 6.71 6.08 -25.87
C GLY A 148 7.44 4.81 -26.28
N GLY A 149 7.31 4.46 -27.55
CA GLY A 149 7.94 3.27 -28.12
C GLY A 149 9.47 3.36 -28.13
N ILE A 150 10.13 2.27 -27.73
CA ILE A 150 11.58 2.10 -27.88
C ILE A 150 11.82 1.15 -29.05
N SER A 151 12.57 1.60 -30.04
CA SER A 151 12.98 0.75 -31.16
C SER A 151 13.89 -0.36 -30.67
N GLN A 152 13.44 -1.60 -30.79
CA GLN A 152 14.21 -2.78 -30.41
C GLN A 152 14.75 -3.48 -31.64
N LYS A 153 15.98 -3.18 -32.00
CA LYS A 153 16.61 -3.88 -33.12
C LYS A 153 16.88 -5.37 -32.88
N ARG A 154 16.86 -5.90 -31.67
CA ARG A 154 17.27 -7.30 -31.35
C ARG A 154 16.84 -7.88 -29.99
N THR A 155 15.73 -7.57 -29.41
CA THR A 155 15.35 -8.26 -28.17
C THR A 155 13.90 -8.73 -28.16
N HIS A 156 13.69 -10.00 -27.81
CA HIS A 156 12.40 -10.63 -27.56
C HIS A 156 11.73 -10.08 -26.28
N LYS A 157 11.69 -8.75 -26.10
CA LYS A 157 11.18 -8.10 -24.87
C LYS A 157 10.07 -7.10 -25.17
N GLU A 158 9.22 -7.44 -26.13
CA GLU A 158 8.05 -6.60 -26.46
C GLU A 158 7.09 -6.49 -25.28
N ASP A 159 6.97 -7.56 -24.50
CA ASP A 159 6.02 -7.66 -23.38
C ASP A 159 6.30 -6.70 -22.20
N VAL A 160 7.51 -6.13 -22.14
CA VAL A 160 7.87 -5.19 -21.07
C VAL A 160 7.76 -3.72 -21.46
N GLN A 161 7.26 -3.41 -22.65
CA GLN A 161 7.03 -2.04 -23.08
C GLN A 161 5.78 -1.44 -22.42
N SER A 162 5.82 -0.15 -22.11
CA SER A 162 4.73 0.54 -21.40
C SER A 162 3.38 0.46 -22.12
N ASN A 163 3.36 0.58 -23.46
CA ASN A 163 2.14 0.39 -24.25
C ASN A 163 1.56 -1.03 -24.08
N ARG A 164 2.41 -2.06 -24.12
CA ARG A 164 1.96 -3.44 -23.92
C ARG A 164 1.45 -3.68 -22.50
N ILE A 165 2.17 -3.14 -21.51
CA ILE A 165 1.77 -3.23 -20.10
C ILE A 165 0.43 -2.51 -19.86
N ALA A 166 0.20 -1.33 -20.47
CA ALA A 166 -1.08 -0.63 -20.35
C ALA A 166 -2.25 -1.49 -20.85
N VAL A 167 -2.09 -2.16 -22.00
CA VAL A 167 -3.09 -3.12 -22.52
C VAL A 167 -3.32 -4.27 -21.54
N GLU A 168 -2.24 -4.90 -21.06
CA GLU A 168 -2.33 -6.03 -20.14
C GLU A 168 -3.01 -5.65 -18.82
N PHE A 169 -2.72 -4.46 -18.27
CA PHE A 169 -3.38 -3.96 -17.08
C PHE A 169 -4.88 -3.70 -17.33
N ALA A 170 -5.24 -3.06 -18.44
CA ALA A 170 -6.65 -2.83 -18.78
C ALA A 170 -7.43 -4.16 -18.92
N GLU A 171 -6.87 -5.16 -19.59
CA GLU A 171 -7.47 -6.48 -19.71
C GLU A 171 -7.66 -7.19 -18.37
N LYS A 172 -6.75 -6.98 -17.40
CA LYS A 172 -6.73 -7.70 -16.12
C LYS A 172 -7.48 -7.01 -14.99
N PHE A 173 -7.22 -5.70 -14.83
CA PHE A 173 -7.88 -4.91 -13.78
C PHE A 173 -9.27 -4.41 -14.18
N GLY A 174 -9.60 -4.50 -15.47
CA GLY A 174 -10.80 -3.89 -16.05
C GLY A 174 -10.60 -2.43 -16.40
N GLY A 175 -11.20 -1.98 -17.47
CA GLY A 175 -11.14 -0.60 -17.94
C GLY A 175 -10.54 -0.44 -19.33
N ASP A 176 -10.16 0.76 -19.65
CA ASP A 176 -9.64 1.17 -20.95
C ASP A 176 -8.14 1.48 -20.89
N TYR A 177 -7.53 1.63 -22.04
CA TYR A 177 -6.14 2.05 -22.16
C TYR A 177 -5.96 3.05 -23.29
N VAL A 178 -4.91 3.87 -23.19
CA VAL A 178 -4.43 4.74 -24.25
C VAL A 178 -3.13 4.16 -24.82
N GLN A 179 -2.91 4.33 -26.09
CA GLN A 179 -1.62 4.01 -26.72
C GLN A 179 -0.84 5.31 -26.96
N PHE A 180 0.41 5.33 -26.53
CA PHE A 180 1.32 6.43 -26.80
C PHE A 180 2.29 6.02 -27.92
N LEU A 181 1.99 6.47 -29.14
CA LEU A 181 2.68 6.03 -30.37
C LEU A 181 3.95 6.85 -30.69
N ALA A 182 4.26 7.87 -29.89
CA ALA A 182 5.48 8.65 -30.07
C ALA A 182 6.73 7.85 -29.63
N PRO A 183 7.91 8.16 -30.16
CA PRO A 183 9.17 7.61 -29.69
C PRO A 183 9.45 8.04 -28.24
N ALA A 184 10.05 7.14 -27.44
CA ALA A 184 10.48 7.49 -26.07
C ALA A 184 11.63 8.52 -26.05
N VAL A 185 12.43 8.58 -27.13
CA VAL A 185 13.56 9.49 -27.27
C VAL A 185 13.54 10.11 -28.68
N PHE A 186 13.59 11.42 -28.74
CA PHE A 186 13.67 12.18 -29.97
C PHE A 186 15.12 12.57 -30.29
N SER A 187 15.46 12.62 -31.55
CA SER A 187 16.79 13.01 -32.02
C SER A 187 17.08 14.49 -31.82
N SER A 188 16.07 15.34 -31.70
CA SER A 188 16.18 16.76 -31.44
C SER A 188 14.88 17.36 -30.87
N GLU A 189 14.97 18.50 -30.22
CA GLU A 189 13.79 19.24 -29.70
C GLU A 189 12.84 19.62 -30.86
N LYS A 190 13.38 19.97 -32.04
CA LYS A 190 12.55 20.30 -33.19
C LYS A 190 11.66 19.12 -33.64
N VAL A 191 12.21 17.90 -33.68
CA VAL A 191 11.46 16.69 -33.98
C VAL A 191 10.41 16.41 -32.93
N LYS A 192 10.75 16.56 -31.65
CA LYS A 192 9.80 16.41 -30.55
C LYS A 192 8.62 17.38 -30.68
N GLN A 193 8.88 18.66 -30.95
CA GLN A 193 7.81 19.65 -31.10
C GLN A 193 6.88 19.33 -32.32
N ILE A 194 7.41 18.81 -33.38
CA ILE A 194 6.58 18.36 -34.52
C ILE A 194 5.61 17.26 -34.02
N PHE A 195 6.12 16.23 -33.35
CA PHE A 195 5.27 15.15 -32.84
C PHE A 195 4.21 15.63 -31.85
N LEU A 196 4.57 16.54 -30.92
CA LEU A 196 3.64 17.04 -29.92
C LEU A 196 2.52 17.94 -30.49
N ASN A 197 2.71 18.44 -31.72
CA ASN A 197 1.71 19.26 -32.42
C ASN A 197 0.80 18.43 -33.35
N GLU A 198 1.03 17.12 -33.44
CA GLU A 198 0.14 16.23 -34.19
C GLU A 198 -1.09 15.87 -33.36
N GLU A 199 -2.28 15.97 -33.92
CA GLU A 199 -3.55 15.67 -33.21
C GLU A 199 -3.69 14.19 -32.81
N THR A 200 -2.84 13.32 -33.35
CA THR A 200 -2.89 11.86 -33.10
C THR A 200 -1.89 11.36 -32.10
N VAL A 201 -1.18 12.24 -31.40
CA VAL A 201 -0.16 11.87 -30.38
C VAL A 201 -0.63 12.13 -28.96
#